data_abf3c2f48cb82b42bb234bf60d17c91a
#
_entry.id   abf3c2f48cb82b42bb234bf60d17c91a
#
_cell.length_a   1.000
_cell.length_b   1.000
_cell.length_c   1.000
_cell.angle_alpha   90.00
_cell.angle_beta   90.00
_cell.angle_gamma   90.00
#
_symmetry.space_group_name_H-M   'P 1'
#
loop_
_entity.id
_entity.type
_entity.pdbx_description
1 polymer ?
#
loop_
_entity_poly.entity_id
_entity_poly.type
_entity_poly.pdbx_seq_one_letter_code
_entity_poly.pdbx_strand_id
1 'polypeptide(L)'
;KGRSKEELDQVIYWLTGYDEEGLQKQIDSGNDMETFFAEVPELNENVSLIKGVICGYRVEDIEDPLMQKIRYMDKLVDELAKGKKMEKILRK
;
A
#
# COMPACT_ATOMS: atom_id res chain seq x y z
N LYS A 1 12.54 4.12 -8.91
CA LYS A 1 13.26 3.51 -9.99
C LYS A 1 14.43 2.70 -9.47
N GLY A 2 14.66 1.53 -10.04
CA GLY A 2 15.72 0.65 -9.58
C GLY A 2 15.34 -0.24 -8.41
N ARG A 3 14.11 -0.16 -7.94
CA ARG A 3 13.63 -1.07 -6.91
C ARG A 3 13.02 -2.29 -7.60
N SER A 4 13.19 -3.46 -7.01
CA SER A 4 12.70 -4.70 -7.59
C SER A 4 11.20 -4.86 -7.41
N LYS A 5 10.60 -5.69 -8.27
CA LYS A 5 9.22 -6.07 -8.11
C LYS A 5 8.98 -6.75 -6.77
N GLU A 6 9.98 -7.50 -6.30
CA GLU A 6 9.89 -8.20 -5.02
C GLU A 6 9.73 -7.23 -3.86
N GLU A 7 10.44 -6.10 -3.90
CA GLU A 7 10.31 -5.08 -2.87
C GLU A 7 8.94 -4.42 -2.91
N LEU A 8 8.45 -4.14 -4.11
CA LEU A 8 7.11 -3.60 -4.28
C LEU A 8 6.07 -4.56 -3.74
N ASP A 9 6.21 -5.84 -4.06
CA ASP A 9 5.28 -6.85 -3.58
C ASP A 9 5.29 -6.94 -2.06
N GLN A 10 6.46 -6.83 -1.43
CA GLN A 10 6.55 -6.83 0.03
C GLN A 10 5.76 -5.68 0.64
N VAL A 11 5.82 -4.51 0.04
CA VAL A 11 5.07 -3.35 0.51
C VAL A 11 3.58 -3.64 0.43
N ILE A 12 3.14 -4.20 -0.68
CA ILE A 12 1.73 -4.54 -0.88
C ILE A 12 1.27 -5.59 0.12
N TYR A 13 2.06 -6.63 0.32
CA TYR A 13 1.72 -7.70 1.27
C TYR A 13 1.60 -7.14 2.68
N TRP A 14 2.54 -6.28 3.07
CA TRP A 14 2.52 -5.67 4.39
C TRP A 14 1.25 -4.84 4.60
N LEU A 15 0.89 -4.04 3.59
CA LEU A 15 -0.25 -3.14 3.70
C LEU A 15 -1.58 -3.88 3.72
N THR A 16 -1.72 -4.87 2.84
CA THR A 16 -3.02 -5.46 2.54
C THR A 16 -3.28 -6.82 3.18
N GLY A 17 -2.23 -7.48 3.62
CA GLY A 17 -2.38 -8.84 4.13
C GLY A 17 -2.54 -9.90 3.03
N TYR A 18 -2.53 -9.50 1.76
CA TYR A 18 -2.51 -10.48 0.68
C TYR A 18 -1.20 -11.25 0.71
N ASP A 19 -1.25 -12.51 0.31
CA ASP A 19 -0.05 -13.28 0.03
C ASP A 19 0.18 -13.27 -1.48
N GLU A 20 1.23 -13.95 -1.92
CA GLU A 20 1.58 -13.99 -3.34
C GLU A 20 0.42 -14.50 -4.18
N GLU A 21 -0.24 -15.56 -3.71
CA GLU A 21 -1.34 -16.18 -4.42
C GLU A 21 -2.56 -15.26 -4.46
N GLY A 22 -2.89 -14.62 -3.34
CA GLY A 22 -4.02 -13.72 -3.27
C GLY A 22 -3.83 -12.49 -4.14
N LEU A 23 -2.62 -11.92 -4.13
CA LEU A 23 -2.31 -10.77 -4.97
C LEU A 23 -2.39 -11.13 -6.45
N GLN A 24 -1.83 -12.27 -6.82
CA GLN A 24 -1.85 -12.72 -8.20
C GLN A 24 -3.28 -12.94 -8.69
N LYS A 25 -4.13 -13.47 -7.83
CA LYS A 25 -5.53 -13.68 -8.13
C LYS A 25 -6.25 -12.36 -8.43
N GLN A 26 -5.95 -11.33 -7.67
CA GLN A 26 -6.52 -10.01 -7.91
C GLN A 26 -6.08 -9.45 -9.25
N ILE A 27 -4.81 -9.61 -9.59
CA ILE A 27 -4.26 -9.16 -10.86
C ILE A 27 -4.91 -9.92 -12.02
N ASP A 28 -5.00 -11.24 -11.90
CA ASP A 28 -5.55 -12.10 -12.96
C ASP A 28 -7.03 -11.82 -13.19
N SER A 29 -7.75 -11.43 -12.16
CA SER A 29 -9.17 -11.11 -12.26
C SER A 29 -9.42 -9.74 -12.88
N GLY A 30 -8.37 -8.91 -13.01
CA GLY A 30 -8.51 -7.56 -13.56
C GLY A 30 -9.31 -6.63 -12.67
N ASN A 31 -9.31 -6.88 -11.37
CA ASN A 31 -10.08 -6.09 -10.42
C ASN A 31 -9.55 -4.65 -10.35
N ASP A 32 -10.46 -3.70 -10.19
CA ASP A 32 -10.08 -2.31 -10.00
C ASP A 32 -9.63 -2.07 -8.54
N MET A 33 -9.21 -0.85 -8.26
CA MET A 33 -8.69 -0.50 -6.93
C MET A 33 -9.77 -0.62 -5.86
N GLU A 34 -10.99 -0.29 -6.20
CA GLU A 34 -12.10 -0.40 -5.25
C GLU A 34 -12.30 -1.85 -4.81
N THR A 35 -12.37 -2.76 -5.78
CA THR A 35 -12.52 -4.19 -5.50
C THR A 35 -11.30 -4.73 -4.77
N PHE A 36 -10.11 -4.32 -5.21
CA PHE A 36 -8.87 -4.74 -4.59
C PHE A 36 -8.87 -4.45 -3.09
N PHE A 37 -9.22 -3.23 -2.71
CA PHE A 37 -9.22 -2.83 -1.30
C PHE A 37 -10.45 -3.35 -0.56
N ALA A 38 -11.55 -3.58 -1.26
CA ALA A 38 -12.74 -4.16 -0.63
C ALA A 38 -12.51 -5.61 -0.20
N GLU A 39 -11.65 -6.32 -0.94
CA GLU A 39 -11.37 -7.73 -0.67
C GLU A 39 -10.09 -7.95 0.12
N VAL A 40 -9.48 -6.89 0.61
CA VAL A 40 -8.25 -6.97 1.42
C VAL A 40 -8.50 -7.91 2.62
N PRO A 41 -7.66 -8.95 2.79
CA PRO A 41 -7.85 -9.87 3.91
C PRO A 41 -7.76 -9.18 5.27
N GLU A 42 -6.74 -8.37 5.44
CA GLU A 42 -6.56 -7.65 6.70
C GLU A 42 -5.58 -6.49 6.51
N LEU A 43 -6.13 -5.29 6.52
CA LEU A 43 -5.29 -4.10 6.44
C LEU A 43 -4.39 -4.03 7.68
N ASN A 44 -3.09 -3.77 7.46
CA ASN A 44 -2.13 -3.76 8.56
C ASN A 44 -2.55 -2.71 9.59
N GLU A 45 -2.57 -3.09 10.86
CA GLU A 45 -3.00 -2.19 11.94
C GLU A 45 -2.05 -1.00 12.10
N ASN A 46 -0.83 -1.12 11.64
CA ASN A 46 0.17 -0.06 11.74
C ASN A 46 0.01 0.99 10.63
N VAL A 47 -1.04 0.91 9.80
CA VAL A 47 -1.29 1.93 8.79
C VAL A 47 -1.48 3.32 9.41
N SER A 48 -1.89 3.37 10.66
CA SER A 48 -2.01 4.64 11.38
C SER A 48 -0.66 5.35 11.55
N LEU A 49 0.44 4.64 11.38
CA LEU A 49 1.78 5.22 11.43
C LEU A 49 2.20 5.82 10.08
N ILE A 50 1.42 5.56 9.02
CA ILE A 50 1.68 6.13 7.72
C ILE A 50 1.13 7.55 7.72
N LYS A 51 2.04 8.52 7.76
CA LYS A 51 1.66 9.94 7.85
C LYS A 51 2.45 10.75 6.83
N GLY A 52 1.97 11.95 6.58
CA GLY A 52 2.65 12.87 5.71
C GLY A 52 1.81 13.22 4.51
N VAL A 53 2.42 13.95 3.57
CA VAL A 53 1.72 14.46 2.40
C VAL A 53 1.99 13.60 1.19
N ILE A 54 0.94 13.26 0.46
CA ILE A 54 1.04 12.60 -0.83
C ILE A 54 -0.01 13.22 -1.75
N CYS A 55 0.41 13.60 -2.94
CA CYS A 55 -0.48 14.25 -3.92
C CYS A 55 -1.19 15.50 -3.35
N GLY A 56 -0.51 16.22 -2.46
CA GLY A 56 -1.05 17.45 -1.89
C GLY A 56 -2.00 17.28 -0.71
N TYR A 57 -2.20 16.05 -0.26
CA TYR A 57 -3.10 15.75 0.85
C TYR A 57 -2.34 15.06 1.98
N ARG A 58 -2.74 15.35 3.19
CA ARG A 58 -2.24 14.59 4.33
C ARG A 58 -2.98 13.27 4.40
N VAL A 59 -2.25 12.17 4.37
CA VAL A 59 -2.84 10.83 4.38
C VAL A 59 -3.74 10.63 5.60
N GLU A 60 -3.28 11.09 6.75
CA GLU A 60 -4.02 10.92 8.00
C GLU A 60 -5.30 11.74 8.06
N ASP A 61 -5.45 12.73 7.19
CA ASP A 61 -6.63 13.61 7.18
C ASP A 61 -7.68 13.21 6.15
N ILE A 62 -7.43 12.18 5.37
CA ILE A 62 -8.36 11.75 4.32
C ILE A 62 -9.56 11.07 4.99
N GLU A 63 -10.76 11.58 4.71
CA GLU A 63 -11.98 11.07 5.34
C GLU A 63 -12.57 9.85 4.63
N ASP A 64 -12.43 9.78 3.31
CA ASP A 64 -12.94 8.65 2.53
C ASP A 64 -12.08 7.40 2.80
N PRO A 65 -12.66 6.33 3.37
CA PRO A 65 -11.87 5.14 3.72
C PRO A 65 -11.18 4.50 2.52
N LEU A 66 -11.84 4.42 1.39
CA LEU A 66 -11.23 3.84 0.19
C LEU A 66 -10.09 4.71 -0.30
N MET A 67 -10.32 6.00 -0.40
CA MET A 67 -9.29 6.94 -0.85
C MET A 67 -8.09 6.92 0.09
N GLN A 68 -8.34 6.84 1.40
CA GLN A 68 -7.26 6.78 2.38
C GLN A 68 -6.40 5.54 2.17
N LYS A 69 -7.02 4.39 1.91
CA LYS A 69 -6.28 3.15 1.66
C LYS A 69 -5.43 3.26 0.40
N ILE A 70 -5.98 3.84 -0.65
CA ILE A 70 -5.24 4.06 -1.89
C ILE A 70 -4.03 4.97 -1.64
N ARG A 71 -4.22 6.01 -0.85
CA ARG A 71 -3.14 6.95 -0.56
C ARG A 71 -2.08 6.35 0.35
N TYR A 72 -2.46 5.44 1.26
CA TYR A 72 -1.47 4.68 2.03
C TYR A 72 -0.53 3.95 1.07
N MET A 73 -1.08 3.26 0.08
CA MET A 73 -0.28 2.55 -0.89
C MET A 73 0.60 3.51 -1.69
N ASP A 74 0.03 4.62 -2.16
CA ASP A 74 0.79 5.63 -2.91
C ASP A 74 1.95 6.16 -2.09
N LYS A 75 1.73 6.41 -0.81
CA LYS A 75 2.78 6.93 0.07
C LYS A 75 3.92 5.93 0.22
N LEU A 76 3.59 4.66 0.43
CA LEU A 76 4.61 3.62 0.57
C LEU A 76 5.38 3.43 -0.73
N VAL A 77 4.69 3.43 -1.86
CA VAL A 77 5.34 3.30 -3.16
C VAL A 77 6.24 4.50 -3.44
N ASP A 78 5.79 5.70 -3.07
CA ASP A 78 6.59 6.90 -3.23
C ASP A 78 7.89 6.81 -2.42
N GLU A 79 7.80 6.35 -1.17
CA GLU A 79 8.97 6.17 -0.32
C GLU A 79 9.92 5.12 -0.90
N LEU A 80 9.36 4.07 -1.45
CA LEU A 80 10.15 3.03 -2.11
C LEU A 80 10.89 3.59 -3.32
N ALA A 81 10.18 4.37 -4.14
CA ALA A 81 10.77 4.97 -5.33
C ALA A 81 11.87 5.97 -4.99
N LYS A 82 11.79 6.60 -3.84
CA LYS A 82 12.80 7.56 -3.39
C LYS A 82 14.01 6.90 -2.75
N GLY A 83 14.02 5.58 -2.67
CA GLY A 83 15.16 4.83 -2.16
C GLY A 83 15.18 4.65 -0.66
N LYS A 84 14.06 4.89 0.01
CA LYS A 84 13.98 4.71 1.45
C LYS A 84 14.16 3.22 1.79
N LYS A 85 14.80 2.94 2.90
CA LYS A 85 15.03 1.56 3.31
C LYS A 85 13.73 0.87 3.66
N MET A 86 13.62 -0.41 3.28
CA MET A 86 12.41 -1.19 3.50
C MET A 86 11.97 -1.19 4.96
N GLU A 87 12.92 -1.30 5.88
CA GLU A 87 12.62 -1.31 7.31
C GLU A 87 11.99 0.00 7.80
N LYS A 88 12.17 1.07 7.04
CA LYS A 88 11.58 2.36 7.36
C LYS A 88 10.26 2.60 6.65
N ILE A 89 10.08 1.94 5.51
CA ILE A 89 8.82 1.99 4.77
C ILE A 89 7.76 1.18 5.51
N LEU A 90 8.12 -0.02 5.95
CA LEU A 90 7.22 -0.91 6.67
C LEU A 90 7.24 -0.53 8.15
N ARG A 91 6.21 0.15 8.60
CA ARG A 91 6.11 0.63 9.98
C ARG A 91 5.64 -0.51 10.86
N LYS A 92 6.59 -1.16 11.45
CA LYS A 92 6.31 -2.32 12.29
C LYS A 92 6.19 -1.97 13.76
#